data_413bfec51e87becbb633ec2b45ccb3d8
#
_entry.id   413bfec51e87becbb633ec2b45ccb3d8
#
_cell.length_a   1.000
_cell.length_b   1.000
_cell.length_c   1.000
_cell.angle_alpha   90.00
_cell.angle_beta   90.00
_cell.angle_gamma   90.00
#
_symmetry.space_group_name_H-M   'P 1'
#
loop_
_entity.id
_entity.type
_entity.pdbx_description
1 polymer ?
#
loop_
_entity_poly.entity_id
_entity_poly.type
_entity_poly.pdbx_seq_one_letter_code
_entity_poly.pdbx_strand_id
1 'polypeptide(L)'
;MRDRQASRMFDVTNTIAILVFVLLCLAPFLHILAISLSSSRAIMSGEVSILPVELNWTAYKQVFSDMSMIRSLGFTVMLTVLFTVLCMLMTIAAAYPLAKTKLKGRKAVMFIIVITMFFSGGIIPEYMLVRNLNLLDSVWALVLPGLISPFYLIILITFFQNIPDSLEESAEMDGCSHVRTLISIIVPLSLPVIATLSLFYAVGRWNGFQDTLMYITSPEMYPLQLKLYQLVQNNMVSELMQLEGATGQTMLQPESLKAASVIFATVPILIVYPWLQRYFVSGVMLGAVKG
;
A
#
# COMPACT_ATOMS: atom_id res chain seq x y z
N MET A 1 -42.59 23.37 4.02
CA MET A 1 -42.47 22.81 2.65
C MET A 1 -41.23 23.32 1.93
N ARG A 2 -40.80 24.55 2.11
CA ARG A 2 -39.63 25.18 1.48
C ARG A 2 -38.31 24.50 1.88
N ASP A 3 -38.12 24.12 3.13
CA ASP A 3 -36.90 23.46 3.63
C ASP A 3 -36.69 22.06 3.10
N ARG A 4 -37.79 21.30 2.84
CA ARG A 4 -37.70 19.97 2.24
C ARG A 4 -37.32 20.02 0.76
N GLN A 5 -37.69 21.06 0.03
CA GLN A 5 -37.31 21.23 -1.38
C GLN A 5 -35.85 21.68 -1.50
N ALA A 6 -35.41 22.59 -0.65
CA ALA A 6 -34.01 23.01 -0.58
C ALA A 6 -33.06 21.86 -0.21
N SER A 7 -33.45 21.00 0.75
CA SER A 7 -32.72 19.80 1.11
C SER A 7 -32.62 18.81 -0.06
N ARG A 8 -33.74 18.54 -0.77
CA ARG A 8 -33.71 17.65 -1.94
C ARG A 8 -32.84 18.18 -3.08
N MET A 9 -32.89 19.50 -3.35
CA MET A 9 -32.06 20.10 -4.39
C MET A 9 -30.58 20.04 -4.03
N PHE A 10 -30.23 20.23 -2.75
CA PHE A 10 -28.86 20.04 -2.26
C PHE A 10 -28.41 18.59 -2.41
N ASP A 11 -29.24 17.61 -2.00
CA ASP A 11 -28.92 16.19 -2.09
C ASP A 11 -28.70 15.75 -3.53
N VAL A 12 -29.53 16.21 -4.47
CA VAL A 12 -29.41 15.91 -5.90
C VAL A 12 -28.12 16.53 -6.46
N THR A 13 -27.85 17.82 -6.15
CA THR A 13 -26.64 18.50 -6.63
C THR A 13 -25.38 17.81 -6.08
N ASN A 14 -25.38 17.46 -4.79
CA ASN A 14 -24.26 16.76 -4.15
C ASN A 14 -24.05 15.37 -4.78
N THR A 15 -25.14 14.62 -5.02
CA THR A 15 -25.08 13.30 -5.68
C THR A 15 -24.50 13.42 -7.10
N ILE A 16 -24.95 14.40 -7.88
CA ILE A 16 -24.42 14.65 -9.23
C ILE A 16 -22.93 15.01 -9.16
N ALA A 17 -22.54 15.90 -8.25
CA ALA A 17 -21.15 16.30 -8.07
C ALA A 17 -20.26 15.10 -7.72
N ILE A 18 -20.71 14.23 -6.80
CA ILE A 18 -20.01 13.00 -6.43
C ILE A 18 -19.91 12.05 -7.61
N LEU A 19 -20.99 11.85 -8.38
CA LEU A 19 -20.99 10.99 -9.57
C LEU A 19 -20.01 11.49 -10.62
N VAL A 20 -20.01 12.78 -10.92
CA VAL A 20 -19.06 13.39 -11.87
C VAL A 20 -17.63 13.17 -11.39
N PHE A 21 -17.36 13.39 -10.10
CA PHE A 21 -16.04 13.17 -9.54
C PHE A 21 -15.60 11.69 -9.64
N VAL A 22 -16.50 10.75 -9.34
CA VAL A 22 -16.24 9.31 -9.47
C VAL A 22 -15.93 8.94 -10.92
N LEU A 23 -16.72 9.45 -11.90
CA LEU A 23 -16.49 9.19 -13.32
C LEU A 23 -15.14 9.76 -13.79
N LEU A 24 -14.76 10.95 -13.35
CA LEU A 24 -13.44 11.55 -13.65
C LEU A 24 -12.30 10.69 -13.07
N CYS A 25 -12.45 10.18 -11.85
CA CYS A 25 -11.46 9.29 -11.25
C CYS A 25 -11.38 7.91 -11.94
N LEU A 26 -12.50 7.39 -12.43
CA LEU A 26 -12.54 6.09 -13.12
C LEU A 26 -12.05 6.17 -14.57
N ALA A 27 -12.21 7.32 -15.24
CA ALA A 27 -11.87 7.48 -16.66
C ALA A 27 -10.45 6.99 -17.01
N PRO A 28 -9.37 7.36 -16.28
CA PRO A 28 -8.03 6.89 -16.61
C PRO A 28 -7.89 5.36 -16.44
N PHE A 29 -8.56 4.76 -15.46
CA PHE A 29 -8.52 3.30 -15.27
C PHE A 29 -9.26 2.57 -16.39
N LEU A 30 -10.42 3.09 -16.83
CA LEU A 30 -11.16 2.54 -17.94
C LEU A 30 -10.36 2.68 -19.24
N HIS A 31 -9.65 3.77 -19.44
CA HIS A 31 -8.79 3.98 -20.60
C HIS A 31 -7.63 2.95 -20.62
N ILE A 32 -6.93 2.75 -19.51
CA ILE A 32 -5.87 1.72 -19.41
C ILE A 32 -6.45 0.32 -19.66
N LEU A 33 -7.65 0.03 -19.13
CA LEU A 33 -8.32 -1.24 -19.38
C LEU A 33 -8.69 -1.39 -20.86
N ALA A 34 -9.18 -0.32 -21.52
CA ALA A 34 -9.47 -0.35 -22.93
C ALA A 34 -8.22 -0.58 -23.79
N ILE A 35 -7.10 0.09 -23.49
CA ILE A 35 -5.81 -0.12 -24.14
C ILE A 35 -5.34 -1.58 -23.95
N SER A 36 -5.46 -2.14 -22.77
CA SER A 36 -5.00 -3.50 -22.47
C SER A 36 -5.72 -4.59 -23.27
N LEU A 37 -6.93 -4.29 -23.75
CA LEU A 37 -7.80 -5.19 -24.50
C LEU A 37 -7.88 -4.85 -25.98
N SER A 38 -7.19 -3.81 -26.45
CA SER A 38 -7.27 -3.35 -27.85
C SER A 38 -6.09 -3.85 -28.68
N SER A 39 -6.28 -3.89 -30.01
CA SER A 39 -5.20 -4.21 -30.94
C SER A 39 -4.13 -3.13 -30.98
N SER A 40 -2.88 -3.49 -31.26
CA SER A 40 -1.77 -2.52 -31.39
C SER A 40 -2.07 -1.49 -32.51
N ARG A 41 -2.78 -1.88 -33.55
CA ARG A 41 -3.17 -0.99 -34.65
C ARG A 41 -4.14 0.11 -34.15
N ALA A 42 -5.19 -0.28 -33.45
CA ALA A 42 -6.19 0.66 -32.91
C ALA A 42 -5.60 1.61 -31.87
N ILE A 43 -4.61 1.16 -31.10
CA ILE A 43 -3.87 1.99 -30.14
C ILE A 43 -3.03 3.04 -30.87
N MET A 44 -2.26 2.62 -31.88
CA MET A 44 -1.39 3.52 -32.66
C MET A 44 -2.18 4.53 -33.51
N SER A 45 -3.40 4.17 -33.97
CA SER A 45 -4.28 5.10 -34.68
C SER A 45 -5.01 6.10 -33.78
N GLY A 46 -4.91 5.94 -32.44
CA GLY A 46 -5.58 6.81 -31.48
C GLY A 46 -7.11 6.61 -31.38
N GLU A 47 -7.63 5.50 -31.92
CA GLU A 47 -9.06 5.19 -31.91
C GLU A 47 -9.57 4.73 -30.54
N VAL A 48 -8.65 4.28 -29.64
CA VAL A 48 -9.00 3.74 -28.32
C VAL A 48 -9.21 4.89 -27.33
N SER A 49 -10.43 5.00 -26.78
CA SER A 49 -10.76 5.97 -25.73
C SER A 49 -11.12 5.25 -24.42
N ILE A 50 -12.40 5.07 -24.12
CA ILE A 50 -12.89 4.41 -22.90
C ILE A 50 -13.29 2.96 -23.21
N LEU A 51 -13.62 2.65 -24.45
CA LEU A 51 -14.03 1.33 -24.90
C LEU A 51 -12.92 0.67 -25.72
N PRO A 52 -12.71 -0.64 -25.57
CA PRO A 52 -11.73 -1.37 -26.37
C PRO A 52 -12.15 -1.44 -27.85
N VAL A 53 -11.17 -1.33 -28.74
CA VAL A 53 -11.36 -1.43 -30.19
C VAL A 53 -10.55 -2.63 -30.68
N GLU A 54 -11.15 -3.48 -31.52
CA GLU A 54 -10.55 -4.72 -32.00
C GLU A 54 -10.02 -5.59 -30.85
N LEU A 55 -10.92 -6.19 -30.05
CA LEU A 55 -10.59 -6.97 -28.86
C LEU A 55 -9.43 -7.96 -29.09
N ASN A 56 -8.37 -7.84 -28.30
CA ASN A 56 -7.16 -8.64 -28.41
C ASN A 56 -6.64 -9.06 -27.03
N TRP A 57 -6.51 -10.35 -26.81
CA TRP A 57 -6.01 -10.95 -25.56
C TRP A 57 -4.52 -11.28 -25.57
N THR A 58 -3.79 -10.94 -26.64
CA THR A 58 -2.39 -11.31 -26.82
C THR A 58 -1.51 -10.75 -25.70
N ALA A 59 -1.74 -9.50 -25.29
CA ALA A 59 -1.01 -8.87 -24.19
C ALA A 59 -1.17 -9.65 -22.88
N TYR A 60 -2.39 -10.05 -22.53
CA TYR A 60 -2.63 -10.86 -21.34
C TYR A 60 -1.99 -12.25 -21.42
N LYS A 61 -2.09 -12.91 -22.57
CA LYS A 61 -1.40 -14.20 -22.78
C LYS A 61 0.10 -14.07 -22.57
N GLN A 62 0.70 -12.98 -23.05
CA GLN A 62 2.13 -12.70 -22.88
C GLN A 62 2.46 -12.42 -21.39
N VAL A 63 1.69 -11.62 -20.67
CA VAL A 63 1.89 -11.35 -19.23
C VAL A 63 1.80 -12.65 -18.41
N PHE A 64 0.80 -13.50 -18.67
CA PHE A 64 0.63 -14.77 -17.96
C PHE A 64 1.64 -15.85 -18.36
N SER A 65 2.25 -15.73 -19.55
CA SER A 65 3.31 -16.64 -19.99
C SER A 65 4.70 -16.21 -19.52
N ASP A 66 4.85 -14.96 -19.07
CA ASP A 66 6.11 -14.45 -18.53
C ASP A 66 6.30 -14.94 -17.09
N MET A 67 7.12 -16.00 -16.96
CA MET A 67 7.47 -16.58 -15.65
C MET A 67 8.07 -15.53 -14.69
N SER A 68 8.72 -14.48 -15.19
CA SER A 68 9.30 -13.45 -14.36
C SER A 68 8.23 -12.56 -13.71
N MET A 69 7.12 -12.27 -14.41
CA MET A 69 5.96 -11.55 -13.87
C MET A 69 5.25 -12.37 -12.79
N ILE A 70 5.04 -13.66 -13.03
CA ILE A 70 4.40 -14.54 -12.04
C ILE A 70 5.27 -14.69 -10.79
N ARG A 71 6.59 -14.84 -10.95
CA ARG A 71 7.54 -14.89 -9.84
C ARG A 71 7.51 -13.58 -9.04
N SER A 72 7.54 -12.43 -9.72
CA SER A 72 7.45 -11.10 -9.08
C SER A 72 6.14 -10.91 -8.33
N LEU A 73 5.02 -11.39 -8.86
CA LEU A 73 3.74 -11.39 -8.14
C LEU A 73 3.83 -12.24 -6.87
N GLY A 74 4.33 -13.48 -6.98
CA GLY A 74 4.50 -14.36 -5.81
C GLY A 74 5.42 -13.76 -4.75
N PHE A 75 6.54 -13.17 -5.17
CA PHE A 75 7.45 -12.46 -4.28
C PHE A 75 6.78 -11.25 -3.60
N THR A 76 6.01 -10.45 -4.35
CA THR A 76 5.27 -9.31 -3.81
C THR A 76 4.27 -9.74 -2.74
N VAL A 77 3.50 -10.80 -2.99
CA VAL A 77 2.54 -11.34 -2.00
C VAL A 77 3.28 -11.79 -0.74
N MET A 78 4.32 -12.60 -0.90
CA MET A 78 5.12 -13.11 0.23
C MET A 78 5.72 -11.95 1.03
N LEU A 79 6.37 -10.99 0.37
CA LEU A 79 6.99 -9.85 1.01
C LEU A 79 5.95 -8.96 1.72
N THR A 80 4.79 -8.72 1.10
CA THR A 80 3.71 -7.92 1.69
C THR A 80 3.15 -8.57 2.95
N VAL A 81 2.91 -9.88 2.94
CA VAL A 81 2.43 -10.62 4.11
C VAL A 81 3.47 -10.61 5.22
N LEU A 82 4.73 -10.97 4.90
CA LEU A 82 5.83 -11.00 5.86
C LEU A 82 6.03 -9.62 6.51
N PHE A 83 6.12 -8.57 5.69
CA PHE A 83 6.30 -7.20 6.15
C PHE A 83 5.16 -6.76 7.06
N THR A 84 3.90 -6.96 6.63
CA THR A 84 2.72 -6.55 7.39
C THR A 84 2.65 -7.24 8.76
N VAL A 85 2.89 -8.55 8.80
CA VAL A 85 2.86 -9.32 10.05
C VAL A 85 3.95 -8.84 11.00
N LEU A 86 5.18 -8.70 10.53
CA LEU A 86 6.30 -8.26 11.37
C LEU A 86 6.13 -6.82 11.85
N CYS A 87 5.70 -5.90 10.96
CA CYS A 87 5.44 -4.52 11.34
C CYS A 87 4.33 -4.42 12.39
N MET A 88 3.23 -5.17 12.23
CA MET A 88 2.14 -5.16 13.21
C MET A 88 2.55 -5.76 14.54
N LEU A 89 3.29 -6.86 14.54
CA LEU A 89 3.80 -7.45 15.78
C LEU A 89 4.68 -6.45 16.55
N MET A 90 5.62 -5.81 15.85
CA MET A 90 6.50 -4.81 16.45
C MET A 90 5.75 -3.55 16.89
N THR A 91 4.78 -3.09 16.10
CA THR A 91 3.95 -1.93 16.44
C THR A 91 3.10 -2.20 17.68
N ILE A 92 2.47 -3.40 17.79
CA ILE A 92 1.69 -3.80 18.97
C ILE A 92 2.60 -3.94 20.19
N ALA A 93 3.75 -4.61 20.05
CA ALA A 93 4.70 -4.80 21.14
C ALA A 93 5.26 -3.47 21.68
N ALA A 94 5.48 -2.48 20.81
CA ALA A 94 5.91 -1.15 21.20
C ALA A 94 4.76 -0.27 21.73
N ALA A 95 3.57 -0.36 21.15
CA ALA A 95 2.43 0.47 21.53
C ALA A 95 1.91 0.16 22.93
N TYR A 96 1.87 -1.13 23.32
CA TYR A 96 1.27 -1.53 24.59
C TYR A 96 1.97 -0.91 25.81
N PRO A 97 3.30 -1.04 25.99
CA PRO A 97 3.96 -0.38 27.12
C PRO A 97 3.90 1.16 27.02
N LEU A 98 3.98 1.72 25.81
CA LEU A 98 3.92 3.17 25.60
C LEU A 98 2.52 3.76 25.79
N ALA A 99 1.47 2.95 25.76
CA ALA A 99 0.13 3.37 26.15
C ALA A 99 0.00 3.62 27.65
N LYS A 100 0.82 2.94 28.49
CA LYS A 100 0.77 3.08 29.94
C LYS A 100 1.32 4.42 30.40
N THR A 101 0.47 5.25 30.97
CA THR A 101 0.84 6.59 31.47
C THR A 101 1.86 6.55 32.60
N LYS A 102 1.86 5.48 33.39
CA LYS A 102 2.74 5.23 34.54
C LYS A 102 4.15 4.77 34.14
N LEU A 103 4.42 4.48 32.84
CA LEU A 103 5.74 4.01 32.37
C LEU A 103 6.80 5.09 32.58
N LYS A 104 7.86 4.76 33.34
CA LYS A 104 9.01 5.65 33.54
C LYS A 104 9.75 5.86 32.21
N GLY A 105 10.06 7.13 31.91
CA GLY A 105 10.75 7.49 30.65
C GLY A 105 9.86 7.58 29.40
N ARG A 106 8.55 7.29 29.48
CA ARG A 106 7.61 7.35 28.38
C ARG A 106 7.71 8.67 27.57
N LYS A 107 7.77 9.83 28.27
CA LYS A 107 7.85 11.14 27.62
C LYS A 107 9.10 11.28 26.73
N ALA A 108 10.25 10.80 27.21
CA ALA A 108 11.49 10.84 26.44
C ALA A 108 11.42 9.94 25.20
N VAL A 109 10.91 8.70 25.38
CA VAL A 109 10.74 7.77 24.25
C VAL A 109 9.77 8.32 23.21
N MET A 110 8.62 8.82 23.64
CA MET A 110 7.64 9.45 22.73
C MET A 110 8.22 10.67 22.01
N PHE A 111 9.01 11.49 22.69
CA PHE A 111 9.69 12.63 22.08
C PHE A 111 10.66 12.19 20.98
N ILE A 112 11.49 11.16 21.25
CA ILE A 112 12.40 10.60 20.25
C ILE A 112 11.61 10.08 19.04
N ILE A 113 10.52 9.32 19.26
CA ILE A 113 9.68 8.79 18.18
C ILE A 113 9.12 9.93 17.33
N VAL A 114 8.61 11.00 17.94
CA VAL A 114 8.07 12.15 17.21
C VAL A 114 9.16 12.87 16.43
N ILE A 115 10.36 13.03 16.98
CA ILE A 115 11.50 13.63 16.27
C ILE A 115 11.80 12.87 14.97
N THR A 116 11.79 11.53 14.99
CA THR A 116 12.09 10.72 13.79
C THR A 116 11.07 10.92 12.66
N MET A 117 9.89 11.48 12.93
CA MET A 117 8.92 11.82 11.87
C MET A 117 9.31 13.09 11.09
N PHE A 118 10.06 13.99 11.70
CA PHE A 118 10.44 15.28 11.11
C PHE A 118 11.89 15.28 10.59
N PHE A 119 12.72 14.41 11.12
CA PHE A 119 14.15 14.33 10.76
C PHE A 119 14.45 12.96 10.16
N SER A 120 14.60 12.94 8.83
CA SER A 120 15.08 11.79 8.08
C SER A 120 16.58 11.91 7.83
N GLY A 121 17.31 10.81 7.96
CA GLY A 121 18.73 10.79 7.63
C GLY A 121 19.02 10.97 6.14
N GLY A 122 18.02 10.73 5.29
CA GLY A 122 18.13 10.75 3.84
C GLY A 122 18.58 9.42 3.24
N ILE A 123 18.43 9.33 1.93
CA ILE A 123 18.63 8.08 1.17
C ILE A 123 20.06 7.55 1.28
N ILE A 124 21.08 8.43 1.22
CA ILE A 124 22.50 8.02 1.23
C ILE A 124 22.90 7.40 2.57
N PRO A 125 22.68 8.05 3.73
CA PRO A 125 22.95 7.44 5.03
C PRO A 125 22.20 6.14 5.28
N GLU A 126 20.95 6.05 4.84
CA GLU A 126 20.16 4.83 4.98
C GLU A 126 20.74 3.67 4.16
N TYR A 127 21.13 3.93 2.90
CA TYR A 127 21.82 2.95 2.07
C TYR A 127 23.15 2.50 2.71
N MET A 128 23.95 3.44 3.22
CA MET A 128 25.21 3.11 3.88
C MET A 128 25.00 2.24 5.13
N LEU A 129 23.95 2.50 5.89
CA LEU A 129 23.60 1.68 7.05
C LEU A 129 23.23 0.25 6.64
N VAL A 130 22.35 0.08 5.66
CA VAL A 130 21.95 -1.24 5.14
C VAL A 130 23.15 -2.00 4.59
N ARG A 131 24.05 -1.32 3.86
CA ARG A 131 25.29 -1.88 3.34
C ARG A 131 26.24 -2.33 4.46
N ASN A 132 26.46 -1.48 5.46
CA ASN A 132 27.38 -1.78 6.56
C ASN A 132 26.88 -2.94 7.45
N LEU A 133 25.58 -3.16 7.49
CA LEU A 133 24.95 -4.30 8.14
C LEU A 133 24.96 -5.58 7.28
N ASN A 134 25.57 -5.54 6.08
CA ASN A 134 25.60 -6.64 5.10
C ASN A 134 24.20 -7.17 4.74
N LEU A 135 23.22 -6.28 4.68
CA LEU A 135 21.84 -6.62 4.34
C LEU A 135 21.51 -6.45 2.86
N LEU A 136 22.42 -5.86 2.04
CA LEU A 136 22.19 -5.72 0.60
C LEU A 136 21.87 -7.07 -0.04
N ASP A 137 21.02 -7.04 -1.04
CA ASP A 137 20.54 -8.21 -1.79
C ASP A 137 19.86 -9.26 -0.89
N SER A 138 19.12 -8.80 0.11
CA SER A 138 18.40 -9.63 1.08
C SER A 138 16.97 -9.11 1.31
N VAL A 139 16.03 -10.03 1.55
CA VAL A 139 14.65 -9.68 1.96
C VAL A 139 14.65 -8.79 3.23
N TRP A 140 15.62 -8.95 4.11
CA TRP A 140 15.72 -8.17 5.34
C TRP A 140 16.04 -6.71 5.10
N ALA A 141 16.71 -6.35 3.99
CA ALA A 141 16.89 -4.95 3.59
C ALA A 141 15.56 -4.26 3.28
N LEU A 142 14.56 -5.02 2.85
CA LEU A 142 13.22 -4.52 2.52
C LEU A 142 12.27 -4.50 3.71
N VAL A 143 12.62 -5.19 4.80
CA VAL A 143 11.75 -5.35 5.97
C VAL A 143 12.23 -4.50 7.14
N LEU A 144 13.51 -4.60 7.52
CA LEU A 144 14.02 -4.01 8.76
C LEU A 144 13.95 -2.48 8.82
N PRO A 145 14.28 -1.72 7.75
CA PRO A 145 14.22 -0.25 7.80
C PRO A 145 12.80 0.28 8.03
N GLY A 146 11.77 -0.42 7.53
CA GLY A 146 10.37 -0.03 7.65
C GLY A 146 9.60 -0.71 8.78
N LEU A 147 10.28 -1.44 9.68
CA LEU A 147 9.64 -2.34 10.65
C LEU A 147 8.67 -1.64 11.62
N ILE A 148 8.93 -0.38 11.96
CA ILE A 148 8.04 0.43 12.80
C ILE A 148 7.81 1.78 12.10
N SER A 149 6.55 2.06 11.80
CA SER A 149 6.13 3.41 11.39
C SER A 149 5.78 4.23 12.64
N PRO A 150 6.48 5.35 12.92
CA PRO A 150 6.15 6.20 14.05
C PRO A 150 4.71 6.70 14.03
N PHE A 151 4.18 7.00 12.85
CA PHE A 151 2.81 7.47 12.68
C PHE A 151 1.79 6.39 13.08
N TYR A 152 1.94 5.16 12.59
CA TYR A 152 1.04 4.05 12.93
C TYR A 152 1.17 3.63 14.39
N LEU A 153 2.37 3.73 14.94
CA LEU A 153 2.63 3.48 16.35
C LEU A 153 1.86 4.47 17.24
N ILE A 154 1.88 5.77 16.93
CA ILE A 154 1.15 6.79 17.68
C ILE A 154 -0.37 6.57 17.60
N ILE A 155 -0.89 6.20 16.43
CA ILE A 155 -2.31 5.87 16.28
C ILE A 155 -2.69 4.71 17.21
N LEU A 156 -1.90 3.64 17.22
CA LEU A 156 -2.18 2.47 18.04
C LEU A 156 -2.04 2.76 19.54
N ILE A 157 -1.04 3.55 19.95
CA ILE A 157 -0.89 4.02 21.34
C ILE A 157 -2.14 4.80 21.76
N THR A 158 -2.60 5.74 20.93
CA THR A 158 -3.78 6.54 21.22
C THR A 158 -5.03 5.69 21.35
N PHE A 159 -5.17 4.67 20.51
CA PHE A 159 -6.29 3.74 20.61
C PHE A 159 -6.23 2.92 21.92
N PHE A 160 -5.08 2.36 22.27
CA PHE A 160 -4.89 1.60 23.51
C PHE A 160 -5.17 2.47 24.75
N GLN A 161 -4.85 3.76 24.73
CA GLN A 161 -5.15 4.70 25.83
C GLN A 161 -6.64 4.99 26.02
N ASN A 162 -7.47 4.76 24.99
CA ASN A 162 -8.92 4.91 25.09
C ASN A 162 -9.63 3.67 25.65
N ILE A 163 -8.91 2.56 25.85
CA ILE A 163 -9.44 1.35 26.52
C ILE A 163 -9.50 1.63 28.02
N PRO A 164 -10.62 1.37 28.69
CA PRO A 164 -10.75 1.62 30.13
C PRO A 164 -9.73 0.81 30.95
N ASP A 165 -9.00 1.49 31.85
CA ASP A 165 -8.02 0.86 32.75
C ASP A 165 -8.63 -0.25 33.62
N SER A 166 -9.92 -0.14 33.96
CA SER A 166 -10.64 -1.13 34.77
C SER A 166 -10.62 -2.56 34.19
N LEU A 167 -10.52 -2.71 32.86
CA LEU A 167 -10.41 -4.03 32.23
C LEU A 167 -9.06 -4.69 32.52
N GLU A 168 -8.00 -3.89 32.53
CA GLU A 168 -6.68 -4.40 32.87
C GLU A 168 -6.52 -4.65 34.35
N GLU A 169 -7.03 -3.75 35.21
CA GLU A 169 -7.03 -3.92 36.66
C GLU A 169 -7.77 -5.20 37.07
N SER A 170 -8.94 -5.47 36.45
CA SER A 170 -9.66 -6.72 36.66
C SER A 170 -8.84 -7.96 36.27
N ALA A 171 -8.16 -7.90 35.10
CA ALA A 171 -7.31 -9.00 34.65
C ALA A 171 -6.10 -9.22 35.56
N GLU A 172 -5.51 -8.15 36.12
CA GLU A 172 -4.43 -8.26 37.11
C GLU A 172 -4.90 -8.88 38.42
N MET A 173 -6.11 -8.54 38.88
CA MET A 173 -6.74 -9.16 40.06
C MET A 173 -7.00 -10.65 39.85
N ASP A 174 -7.32 -11.06 38.61
CA ASP A 174 -7.48 -12.48 38.23
C ASP A 174 -6.12 -13.18 37.99
N GLY A 175 -4.99 -12.51 38.25
CA GLY A 175 -3.65 -13.08 38.13
C GLY A 175 -3.12 -13.16 36.69
N CYS A 176 -3.70 -12.43 35.74
CA CYS A 176 -3.19 -12.40 34.37
C CYS A 176 -1.88 -11.64 34.28
N SER A 177 -0.91 -12.20 33.54
CA SER A 177 0.32 -11.47 33.18
C SER A 177 0.02 -10.41 32.13
N HIS A 178 0.84 -9.35 32.06
CA HIS A 178 0.70 -8.27 31.06
C HIS A 178 0.64 -8.79 29.62
N VAL A 179 1.42 -9.82 29.28
CA VAL A 179 1.39 -10.44 27.92
C VAL A 179 0.05 -11.14 27.68
N ARG A 180 -0.49 -11.83 28.68
CA ARG A 180 -1.80 -12.48 28.57
C ARG A 180 -2.92 -11.45 28.45
N THR A 181 -2.86 -10.37 29.22
CA THR A 181 -3.80 -9.25 29.12
C THR A 181 -3.76 -8.61 27.73
N LEU A 182 -2.54 -8.38 27.20
CA LEU A 182 -2.38 -7.87 25.83
C LEU A 182 -3.06 -8.77 24.79
N ILE A 183 -2.75 -10.08 24.81
CA ILE A 183 -3.22 -11.00 23.76
C ILE A 183 -4.70 -11.33 23.92
N SER A 184 -5.20 -11.49 25.15
CA SER A 184 -6.55 -11.98 25.41
C SER A 184 -7.60 -10.87 25.54
N ILE A 185 -7.20 -9.64 25.84
CA ILE A 185 -8.13 -8.51 26.08
C ILE A 185 -7.86 -7.37 25.12
N ILE A 186 -6.65 -6.80 25.14
CA ILE A 186 -6.34 -5.56 24.41
C ILE A 186 -6.37 -5.78 22.91
N VAL A 187 -5.69 -6.83 22.39
CA VAL A 187 -5.65 -7.13 20.95
C VAL A 187 -7.04 -7.41 20.39
N PRO A 188 -7.90 -8.27 21.00
CA PRO A 188 -9.26 -8.49 20.52
C PRO A 188 -10.12 -7.23 20.50
N LEU A 189 -10.05 -6.38 21.51
CA LEU A 189 -10.78 -5.10 21.56
C LEU A 189 -10.27 -4.10 20.51
N SER A 190 -9.02 -4.26 20.09
CA SER A 190 -8.35 -3.37 19.13
C SER A 190 -8.37 -3.89 17.69
N LEU A 191 -9.05 -4.99 17.40
CA LEU A 191 -9.10 -5.57 16.05
C LEU A 191 -9.44 -4.57 14.93
N PRO A 192 -10.38 -3.61 15.10
CA PRO A 192 -10.69 -2.65 14.04
C PRO A 192 -9.49 -1.75 13.67
N VAL A 193 -8.77 -1.22 14.64
CA VAL A 193 -7.58 -0.39 14.38
C VAL A 193 -6.40 -1.23 13.88
N ILE A 194 -6.19 -2.43 14.44
CA ILE A 194 -5.15 -3.35 14.00
C ILE A 194 -5.38 -3.74 12.52
N ALA A 195 -6.61 -4.08 12.12
CA ALA A 195 -6.94 -4.38 10.74
C ALA A 195 -6.69 -3.18 9.82
N THR A 196 -7.04 -1.97 10.26
CA THR A 196 -6.80 -0.73 9.51
C THR A 196 -5.31 -0.46 9.32
N LEU A 197 -4.51 -0.56 10.37
CA LEU A 197 -3.06 -0.35 10.29
C LEU A 197 -2.36 -1.45 9.49
N SER A 198 -2.82 -2.71 9.61
CA SER A 198 -2.34 -3.82 8.78
C SER A 198 -2.58 -3.56 7.30
N LEU A 199 -3.74 -3.00 6.94
CA LEU A 199 -4.03 -2.59 5.57
C LEU A 199 -3.06 -1.50 5.10
N PHE A 200 -2.79 -0.48 5.91
CA PHE A 200 -1.86 0.58 5.53
C PHE A 200 -0.44 0.05 5.30
N TYR A 201 0.05 -0.84 6.16
CA TYR A 201 1.33 -1.51 5.96
C TYR A 201 1.32 -2.35 4.68
N ALA A 202 0.26 -3.15 4.46
CA ALA A 202 0.14 -4.02 3.29
C ALA A 202 0.10 -3.23 1.99
N VAL A 203 -0.75 -2.20 1.90
CA VAL A 203 -0.86 -1.35 0.70
C VAL A 203 0.42 -0.56 0.45
N GLY A 204 1.04 -0.03 1.50
CA GLY A 204 2.33 0.65 1.41
C GLY A 204 3.42 -0.27 0.84
N ARG A 205 3.52 -1.51 1.34
CA ARG A 205 4.51 -2.49 0.85
C ARG A 205 4.21 -2.98 -0.56
N TRP A 206 2.93 -3.24 -0.88
CA TRP A 206 2.51 -3.65 -2.22
C TRP A 206 2.91 -2.64 -3.30
N ASN A 207 2.77 -1.35 -3.01
CA ASN A 207 3.09 -0.28 -3.95
C ASN A 207 4.56 0.18 -3.88
N GLY A 208 5.30 -0.26 -2.86
CA GLY A 208 6.70 0.11 -2.67
C GLY A 208 7.65 -0.63 -3.60
N PHE A 209 8.57 0.10 -4.25
CA PHE A 209 9.64 -0.47 -5.07
C PHE A 209 10.97 0.28 -4.95
N GLN A 210 10.95 1.49 -4.38
CA GLN A 210 12.10 2.38 -4.36
C GLN A 210 13.27 1.80 -3.53
N ASP A 211 12.96 1.19 -2.41
CA ASP A 211 13.92 0.47 -1.58
C ASP A 211 14.49 -0.77 -2.30
N THR A 212 13.65 -1.50 -3.03
CA THR A 212 14.10 -2.64 -3.84
C THR A 212 15.05 -2.19 -4.94
N LEU A 213 14.76 -1.07 -5.60
CA LEU A 213 15.64 -0.49 -6.62
C LEU A 213 17.04 -0.16 -6.07
N MET A 214 17.12 0.18 -4.78
CA MET A 214 18.36 0.59 -4.12
C MET A 214 19.12 -0.58 -3.49
N TYR A 215 18.42 -1.54 -2.90
CA TYR A 215 19.05 -2.56 -2.06
C TYR A 215 19.15 -3.93 -2.72
N ILE A 216 18.39 -4.20 -3.78
CA ILE A 216 18.29 -5.54 -4.40
C ILE A 216 18.89 -5.52 -5.80
N THR A 217 19.81 -6.43 -6.05
CA THR A 217 20.43 -6.65 -7.36
C THR A 217 19.93 -7.92 -8.04
N SER A 218 19.48 -8.90 -7.26
CA SER A 218 18.99 -10.18 -7.76
C SER A 218 17.58 -10.08 -8.38
N PRO A 219 17.40 -10.32 -9.69
CA PRO A 219 16.09 -10.18 -10.35
C PRO A 219 14.99 -11.08 -9.79
N GLU A 220 15.38 -12.13 -9.04
CA GLU A 220 14.44 -13.06 -8.40
C GLU A 220 13.67 -12.43 -7.24
N MET A 221 14.26 -11.40 -6.62
CA MET A 221 13.67 -10.63 -5.52
C MET A 221 13.05 -9.31 -5.98
N TYR A 222 12.75 -9.17 -7.26
CA TYR A 222 12.08 -7.97 -7.78
C TYR A 222 10.57 -8.07 -7.57
N PRO A 223 9.96 -7.16 -6.78
CA PRO A 223 8.52 -7.09 -6.66
C PRO A 223 7.89 -6.60 -7.96
N LEU A 224 6.60 -6.86 -8.09
CA LEU A 224 5.83 -6.56 -9.29
C LEU A 224 5.89 -5.07 -9.68
N GLN A 225 5.85 -4.16 -8.70
CA GLN A 225 5.94 -2.71 -8.96
C GLN A 225 7.29 -2.29 -9.55
N LEU A 226 8.40 -2.91 -9.13
CA LEU A 226 9.70 -2.66 -9.74
C LEU A 226 9.74 -3.16 -11.20
N LYS A 227 9.13 -4.31 -11.48
CA LYS A 227 9.01 -4.83 -12.86
C LYS A 227 8.19 -3.88 -13.73
N LEU A 228 7.08 -3.37 -13.23
CA LEU A 228 6.28 -2.38 -13.94
C LEU A 228 7.07 -1.08 -14.20
N TYR A 229 7.77 -0.60 -13.19
CA TYR A 229 8.64 0.57 -13.34
C TYR A 229 9.68 0.37 -14.44
N GLN A 230 10.40 -0.76 -14.43
CA GLN A 230 11.38 -1.10 -15.45
C GLN A 230 10.77 -1.21 -16.85
N LEU A 231 9.58 -1.79 -16.96
CA LEU A 231 8.85 -1.94 -18.22
C LEU A 231 8.48 -0.57 -18.82
N VAL A 232 8.06 0.38 -17.99
CA VAL A 232 7.75 1.75 -18.43
C VAL A 232 9.04 2.50 -18.81
N GLN A 233 10.09 2.42 -18.00
CA GLN A 233 11.37 3.12 -18.23
C GLN A 233 12.06 2.63 -19.50
N ASN A 234 12.13 1.33 -19.73
CA ASN A 234 12.77 0.76 -20.94
C ASN A 234 12.10 1.26 -22.22
N ASN A 235 10.79 1.47 -22.20
CA ASN A 235 10.08 2.00 -23.36
C ASN A 235 10.37 3.50 -23.59
N MET A 236 10.41 4.31 -22.53
CA MET A 236 10.78 5.73 -22.65
C MET A 236 12.17 5.91 -23.24
N VAL A 237 13.14 5.11 -22.79
CA VAL A 237 14.51 5.13 -23.33
C VAL A 237 14.52 4.72 -24.81
N SER A 238 13.76 3.68 -25.17
CA SER A 238 13.67 3.20 -26.55
C SER A 238 13.01 4.22 -27.49
N GLU A 239 11.97 4.93 -27.04
CA GLU A 239 11.33 6.03 -27.79
C GLU A 239 12.30 7.18 -28.01
N LEU A 240 13.05 7.60 -26.99
CA LEU A 240 14.06 8.66 -27.13
C LEU A 240 15.17 8.28 -28.12
N MET A 241 15.69 7.06 -28.05
CA MET A 241 16.71 6.57 -28.98
C MET A 241 16.22 6.53 -30.44
N GLN A 242 14.94 6.22 -30.67
CA GLN A 242 14.35 6.26 -32.00
C GLN A 242 14.21 7.71 -32.53
N LEU A 243 13.86 8.65 -31.66
CA LEU A 243 13.78 10.08 -32.02
C LEU A 243 15.16 10.67 -32.36
N GLU A 244 16.23 10.18 -31.73
CA GLU A 244 17.61 10.59 -32.02
C GLU A 244 18.25 9.89 -33.25
N GLY A 245 17.46 9.06 -33.96
CA GLY A 245 17.93 8.40 -35.18
C GLY A 245 18.90 7.23 -34.94
N ALA A 246 19.00 6.74 -33.70
CA ALA A 246 19.76 5.55 -33.38
C ALA A 246 19.05 4.31 -33.97
N THR A 247 19.62 3.75 -35.04
CA THR A 247 19.11 2.55 -35.75
C THR A 247 19.35 1.25 -34.98
N GLY A 248 19.23 1.26 -33.65
CA GLY A 248 19.20 0.05 -32.85
C GLY A 248 17.79 -0.54 -32.89
N GLN A 249 17.68 -1.83 -33.26
CA GLN A 249 16.43 -2.61 -33.12
C GLN A 249 16.05 -2.79 -31.65
N THR A 250 15.71 -1.73 -30.95
CA THR A 250 15.06 -1.81 -29.64
C THR A 250 13.59 -2.15 -29.91
N MET A 251 13.20 -3.39 -29.64
CA MET A 251 11.79 -3.79 -29.72
C MET A 251 11.02 -2.98 -28.67
N LEU A 252 10.30 -1.97 -29.14
CA LEU A 252 9.28 -1.29 -28.32
C LEU A 252 8.27 -2.34 -27.87
N GLN A 253 8.14 -2.48 -26.56
CA GLN A 253 7.06 -3.31 -26.06
C GLN A 253 5.72 -2.63 -26.35
N PRO A 254 4.73 -3.37 -26.88
CA PRO A 254 3.43 -2.77 -27.21
C PRO A 254 2.82 -2.06 -25.99
N GLU A 255 2.17 -0.91 -26.23
CA GLU A 255 1.46 -0.21 -25.14
C GLU A 255 0.37 -1.06 -24.50
N SER A 256 -0.25 -1.96 -25.27
CA SER A 256 -1.16 -2.97 -24.75
C SER A 256 -0.53 -3.87 -23.68
N LEU A 257 0.77 -4.22 -23.81
CA LEU A 257 1.48 -5.04 -22.82
C LEU A 257 1.74 -4.27 -21.53
N LYS A 258 2.10 -2.96 -21.62
CA LYS A 258 2.22 -2.09 -20.44
C LYS A 258 0.89 -2.01 -19.72
N ALA A 259 -0.19 -1.71 -20.44
CA ALA A 259 -1.53 -1.57 -19.89
C ALA A 259 -2.01 -2.89 -19.25
N ALA A 260 -1.81 -4.04 -19.92
CA ALA A 260 -2.14 -5.34 -19.36
C ALA A 260 -1.35 -5.67 -18.09
N SER A 261 -0.06 -5.30 -18.04
CA SER A 261 0.78 -5.48 -16.85
C SER A 261 0.33 -4.62 -15.67
N VAL A 262 -0.10 -3.37 -15.93
CA VAL A 262 -0.68 -2.49 -14.90
C VAL A 262 -1.98 -3.08 -14.34
N ILE A 263 -2.88 -3.55 -15.21
CA ILE A 263 -4.11 -4.21 -14.78
C ILE A 263 -3.80 -5.47 -13.97
N PHE A 264 -2.88 -6.32 -14.45
CA PHE A 264 -2.42 -7.52 -13.73
C PHE A 264 -1.94 -7.21 -12.30
N ALA A 265 -1.18 -6.12 -12.12
CA ALA A 265 -0.69 -5.70 -10.81
C ALA A 265 -1.77 -5.07 -9.91
N THR A 266 -2.80 -4.49 -10.50
CA THR A 266 -3.88 -3.80 -9.77
C THR A 266 -4.97 -4.76 -9.29
N VAL A 267 -5.27 -5.81 -10.06
CA VAL A 267 -6.34 -6.78 -9.77
C VAL A 267 -6.24 -7.39 -8.37
N PRO A 268 -5.08 -7.85 -7.86
CA PRO A 268 -5.01 -8.42 -6.51
C PRO A 268 -5.44 -7.45 -5.41
N ILE A 269 -5.08 -6.17 -5.52
CA ILE A 269 -5.51 -5.13 -4.56
C ILE A 269 -7.02 -4.93 -4.64
N LEU A 270 -7.57 -4.84 -5.86
CA LEU A 270 -9.00 -4.65 -6.07
C LEU A 270 -9.83 -5.80 -5.50
N ILE A 271 -9.33 -7.03 -5.54
CA ILE A 271 -10.00 -8.21 -4.96
C ILE A 271 -9.97 -8.16 -3.42
N VAL A 272 -8.85 -7.74 -2.84
CA VAL A 272 -8.67 -7.72 -1.38
C VAL A 272 -9.38 -6.52 -0.73
N TYR A 273 -9.47 -5.39 -1.43
CA TYR A 273 -10.00 -4.12 -0.91
C TYR A 273 -11.44 -4.22 -0.34
N PRO A 274 -12.46 -4.82 -1.02
CA PRO A 274 -13.82 -4.89 -0.50
C PRO A 274 -13.92 -5.69 0.81
N TRP A 275 -13.05 -6.71 0.96
CA TRP A 275 -12.99 -7.50 2.19
C TRP A 275 -12.42 -6.69 3.36
N LEU A 276 -11.45 -5.80 3.09
CA LEU A 276 -10.83 -4.94 4.09
C LEU A 276 -11.67 -3.70 4.40
N GLN A 277 -12.44 -3.18 3.45
CA GLN A 277 -13.29 -2.00 3.60
C GLN A 277 -14.27 -2.10 4.78
N ARG A 278 -14.82 -3.27 5.05
CA ARG A 278 -15.74 -3.50 6.18
C ARG A 278 -15.12 -3.14 7.55
N TYR A 279 -13.81 -3.30 7.70
CA TYR A 279 -13.10 -2.95 8.94
C TYR A 279 -12.81 -1.44 9.03
N PHE A 280 -12.68 -0.77 7.89
CA PHE A 280 -12.44 0.66 7.80
C PHE A 280 -13.63 1.48 8.30
N VAL A 281 -14.82 1.13 7.86
CA VAL A 281 -16.07 1.85 8.24
C VAL A 281 -16.31 1.79 9.74
N SER A 282 -15.95 0.69 10.39
CA SER A 282 -16.09 0.52 11.85
C SER A 282 -15.00 1.26 12.64
N GLY A 283 -13.75 1.33 12.14
CA GLY A 283 -12.61 1.87 12.88
C GLY A 283 -12.51 3.40 12.86
N VAL A 284 -12.87 4.03 11.73
CA VAL A 284 -12.79 5.50 11.58
C VAL A 284 -13.94 6.21 12.32
N MET A 285 -15.11 5.57 12.43
CA MET A 285 -16.26 6.14 13.12
C MET A 285 -16.08 6.23 14.64
N LEU A 286 -15.27 5.37 15.26
CA LEU A 286 -15.01 5.39 16.70
C LEU A 286 -14.15 6.60 17.15
N GLY A 287 -13.39 7.21 16.24
CA GLY A 287 -12.61 8.42 16.50
C GLY A 287 -13.36 9.73 16.22
N ALA A 288 -14.44 9.69 15.43
CA ALA A 288 -15.17 10.86 14.97
C ALA A 288 -16.42 11.21 15.82
N VAL A 289 -16.90 10.29 16.65
CA VAL A 289 -18.08 10.53 17.51
C VAL A 289 -17.61 10.87 18.91
N LYS A 290 -17.04 12.06 19.08
CA LYS A 290 -17.02 12.83 20.32
C LYS A 290 -17.81 14.10 20.06
N GLY A 291 -19.12 14.01 20.20
CA GLY A 291 -20.06 15.12 20.26
C GLY A 291 -21.16 14.74 21.20
#